data_d91572baf72231eed2e5f88ae248a431
#
_entry.id   d91572baf72231eed2e5f88ae248a431
#
_cell.length_a   1.000
_cell.length_b   1.000
_cell.length_c   1.000
_cell.angle_alpha   90.00
_cell.angle_beta   90.00
_cell.angle_gamma   90.00
#
_symmetry.space_group_name_H-M   'P 1'
#
loop_
_entity.id
_entity.type
_entity.pdbx_description
1 polymer ?
#
loop_
_entity_poly.entity_id
_entity_poly.type
_entity_poly.pdbx_seq_one_letter_code
_entity_poly.pdbx_strand_id
1 'polypeptide(L)'
;MAKMRAVDAAMYVLEKEGITTAFGVPGAAINPFYSAMRKHGGIRHILARHVEGASHMAEGYTRATAGNIGVCLGTSGPAGTDMITALYSASADSIPILCITGQAPRARLHKEDFQAVDIEAIAKPVSKMAVTVREAALVPRVLQQAFHLMRSGRPGPVLVDLPFDVQVAEIEFDPDMYEPLPVYKPAASRMQIEKAVEMLIQAERPVIVAGGGVINADAAALLQQFAELTSVPVIPTLMGWGCIPDDHELMAGMVGLQTAHRYGNATLLASDLVFGIGNRFANRHTGSVEKYTEGRKIVHIDIEPTQIGRVLCPDLGIVSDAKAALTLLVEVAQEMQKAGRLPCRKEWVADCQQRKRTLLRKTHFDNVPVKPQRVYEEMNKAFGRDVCYVTTIGLSQIAAAQMLHVFKDRHWINCGQAGPLGWTIPAALGVCAADPERNVVAISGDFDFQFLIEELAVGAQFNIPYIHVLVNNAYLGLIRQSQRAFDMDYCVQLAGDAANLLI
;
A
#
# COMPACT_ATOMS: atom_id res chain seq x y z
N MET A 1 -33.77 -22.39 2.22
CA MET A 1 -33.14 -21.33 3.04
C MET A 1 -33.17 -21.79 4.49
N ALA A 2 -32.05 -21.70 5.20
CA ALA A 2 -31.97 -22.03 6.62
C ALA A 2 -32.14 -20.76 7.46
N LYS A 3 -32.79 -20.86 8.62
CA LYS A 3 -32.82 -19.79 9.61
C LYS A 3 -31.51 -19.80 10.40
N MET A 4 -30.84 -18.66 10.46
CA MET A 4 -29.61 -18.49 11.23
C MET A 4 -29.45 -17.04 11.67
N ARG A 5 -28.58 -16.76 12.66
CA ARG A 5 -28.30 -15.37 13.03
C ARG A 5 -27.58 -14.65 11.88
N ALA A 6 -27.79 -13.34 11.77
CA ALA A 6 -27.15 -12.53 10.74
C ALA A 6 -25.63 -12.64 10.75
N VAL A 7 -25.00 -12.75 11.94
CA VAL A 7 -23.55 -12.97 12.04
C VAL A 7 -23.10 -14.38 11.60
N ASP A 8 -23.95 -15.41 11.76
CA ASP A 8 -23.64 -16.73 11.25
C ASP A 8 -23.66 -16.73 9.71
N ALA A 9 -24.62 -16.02 9.08
CA ALA A 9 -24.63 -15.80 7.64
C ALA A 9 -23.43 -14.98 7.16
N ALA A 10 -22.99 -13.97 7.93
CA ALA A 10 -21.80 -13.20 7.62
C ALA A 10 -20.54 -14.07 7.50
N MET A 11 -20.42 -15.12 8.31
CA MET A 11 -19.25 -16.05 8.23
C MET A 11 -19.20 -16.76 6.89
N TYR A 12 -20.33 -17.26 6.38
CA TYR A 12 -20.39 -17.88 5.05
C TYR A 12 -20.01 -16.88 3.94
N VAL A 13 -20.45 -15.62 4.06
CA VAL A 13 -20.05 -14.58 3.12
C VAL A 13 -18.53 -14.37 3.14
N LEU A 14 -17.92 -14.19 4.33
CA LEU A 14 -16.49 -14.00 4.47
C LEU A 14 -15.70 -15.18 3.89
N GLU A 15 -16.13 -16.42 4.17
CA GLU A 15 -15.50 -17.62 3.61
C GLU A 15 -15.57 -17.65 2.08
N LYS A 16 -16.75 -17.42 1.50
CA LYS A 16 -16.97 -17.41 0.04
C LYS A 16 -16.21 -16.26 -0.64
N GLU A 17 -15.98 -15.17 0.05
CA GLU A 17 -15.16 -14.04 -0.41
C GLU A 17 -13.65 -14.28 -0.24
N GLY A 18 -13.26 -15.44 0.31
CA GLY A 18 -11.86 -15.88 0.42
C GLY A 18 -11.14 -15.38 1.67
N ILE A 19 -11.85 -14.96 2.72
CA ILE A 19 -11.24 -14.52 3.97
C ILE A 19 -10.82 -15.72 4.81
N THR A 20 -9.53 -15.79 5.14
CA THR A 20 -8.93 -16.86 5.96
C THR A 20 -8.36 -16.34 7.27
N THR A 21 -8.14 -15.01 7.38
CA THR A 21 -7.52 -14.40 8.55
C THR A 21 -8.21 -13.08 8.88
N ALA A 22 -8.44 -12.84 10.17
CA ALA A 22 -8.95 -11.58 10.70
C ALA A 22 -8.09 -11.15 11.91
N PHE A 23 -7.89 -9.84 12.04
CA PHE A 23 -7.17 -9.20 13.12
C PHE A 23 -8.16 -8.42 13.98
N GLY A 24 -7.94 -8.29 15.27
CA GLY A 24 -8.86 -7.48 16.04
C GLY A 24 -8.76 -7.64 17.53
N VAL A 25 -9.56 -6.82 18.24
CA VAL A 25 -9.73 -6.86 19.69
C VAL A 25 -11.20 -7.06 20.01
N PRO A 26 -11.59 -8.15 20.69
CA PRO A 26 -12.97 -8.40 21.06
C PRO A 26 -13.49 -7.38 22.08
N GLY A 27 -14.79 -7.17 22.09
CA GLY A 27 -15.48 -6.33 23.06
C GLY A 27 -16.98 -6.60 23.04
N ALA A 28 -17.71 -6.00 23.99
CA ALA A 28 -19.11 -6.35 24.26
C ALA A 28 -20.02 -6.26 23.02
N ALA A 29 -19.89 -5.18 22.25
CA ALA A 29 -20.78 -4.92 21.11
C ALA A 29 -20.47 -5.78 19.87
N ILE A 30 -19.33 -6.49 19.80
CA ILE A 30 -18.94 -7.36 18.67
C ILE A 30 -18.84 -8.85 19.08
N ASN A 31 -19.11 -9.19 20.34
CA ASN A 31 -19.04 -10.57 20.83
C ASN A 31 -19.86 -11.58 20.02
N PRO A 32 -21.09 -11.27 19.52
CA PRO A 32 -21.83 -12.23 18.69
C PRO A 32 -21.09 -12.59 17.40
N PHE A 33 -20.36 -11.64 16.79
CA PHE A 33 -19.54 -11.87 15.60
C PHE A 33 -18.35 -12.80 15.90
N TYR A 34 -17.61 -12.54 16.98
CA TYR A 34 -16.51 -13.41 17.43
C TYR A 34 -17.00 -14.82 17.78
N SER A 35 -18.16 -14.95 18.43
CA SER A 35 -18.78 -16.24 18.72
C SER A 35 -19.14 -17.00 17.44
N ALA A 36 -19.70 -16.31 16.43
CA ALA A 36 -20.00 -16.89 15.14
C ALA A 36 -18.73 -17.37 14.42
N MET A 37 -17.68 -16.54 14.39
CA MET A 37 -16.39 -16.87 13.77
C MET A 37 -15.74 -18.11 14.41
N ARG A 38 -15.75 -18.19 15.75
CA ARG A 38 -15.23 -19.38 16.46
C ARG A 38 -16.03 -20.64 16.15
N LYS A 39 -17.36 -20.54 16.09
CA LYS A 39 -18.27 -21.67 15.81
C LYS A 39 -18.14 -22.14 14.36
N HIS A 40 -18.01 -21.22 13.43
CA HIS A 40 -17.88 -21.52 11.99
C HIS A 40 -16.56 -22.21 11.69
N GLY A 41 -15.45 -21.73 12.29
CA GLY A 41 -14.10 -22.17 11.96
C GLY A 41 -13.62 -21.61 10.61
N GLY A 42 -12.43 -22.03 10.16
CA GLY A 42 -11.89 -21.63 8.84
C GLY A 42 -11.28 -20.23 8.78
N ILE A 43 -11.68 -19.30 9.66
CA ILE A 43 -11.09 -17.95 9.74
C ILE A 43 -10.19 -17.87 10.98
N ARG A 44 -8.88 -17.76 10.77
CA ARG A 44 -7.90 -17.57 11.84
C ARG A 44 -8.04 -16.18 12.44
N HIS A 45 -8.25 -16.09 13.75
CA HIS A 45 -8.20 -14.81 14.46
C HIS A 45 -6.83 -14.56 15.09
N ILE A 46 -6.25 -13.40 14.84
CA ILE A 46 -5.04 -12.89 15.47
C ILE A 46 -5.44 -11.75 16.40
N LEU A 47 -5.30 -12.01 17.72
CA LEU A 47 -5.64 -11.05 18.76
C LEU A 47 -4.55 -9.98 18.86
N ALA A 48 -4.86 -8.76 18.44
CA ALA A 48 -4.00 -7.60 18.58
C ALA A 48 -4.00 -7.05 20.02
N ARG A 49 -3.12 -6.11 20.30
CA ARG A 49 -3.07 -5.39 21.58
C ARG A 49 -3.77 -4.04 21.49
N HIS A 50 -3.77 -3.45 20.29
CA HIS A 50 -4.49 -2.21 19.98
C HIS A 50 -5.30 -2.39 18.69
N VAL A 51 -6.46 -1.72 18.58
CA VAL A 51 -7.29 -1.85 17.37
C VAL A 51 -6.65 -1.15 16.16
N GLU A 52 -5.93 -0.05 16.38
CA GLU A 52 -5.11 0.57 15.34
C GLU A 52 -4.05 -0.43 14.83
N GLY A 53 -3.36 -1.15 15.73
CA GLY A 53 -2.43 -2.22 15.37
C GLY A 53 -3.10 -3.33 14.55
N ALA A 54 -4.29 -3.79 14.96
CA ALA A 54 -5.06 -4.77 14.21
C ALA A 54 -5.37 -4.30 12.77
N SER A 55 -5.74 -3.04 12.61
CA SER A 55 -6.07 -2.46 11.31
C SER A 55 -4.82 -2.30 10.42
N HIS A 56 -3.67 -1.97 10.99
CA HIS A 56 -2.39 -1.97 10.28
C HIS A 56 -1.88 -3.38 9.93
N MET A 57 -2.17 -4.41 10.77
CA MET A 57 -1.95 -5.82 10.38
C MET A 57 -2.79 -6.19 9.15
N ALA A 58 -4.07 -5.76 9.10
CA ALA A 58 -4.92 -5.97 7.93
C ALA A 58 -4.35 -5.29 6.68
N GLU A 59 -3.79 -4.08 6.79
CA GLU A 59 -3.09 -3.42 5.68
C GLU A 59 -1.86 -4.22 5.21
N GLY A 60 -1.00 -4.65 6.14
CA GLY A 60 0.17 -5.47 5.83
C GLY A 60 -0.20 -6.77 5.12
N TYR A 61 -1.23 -7.45 5.63
CA TYR A 61 -1.77 -8.67 5.04
C TYR A 61 -2.25 -8.49 3.59
N THR A 62 -2.98 -7.40 3.34
CA THR A 62 -3.44 -7.07 1.98
C THR A 62 -2.29 -6.76 1.03
N ARG A 63 -1.29 -5.99 1.49
CA ARG A 63 -0.15 -5.58 0.65
C ARG A 63 0.78 -6.74 0.30
N ALA A 64 0.83 -7.77 1.13
CA ALA A 64 1.75 -8.90 0.96
C ALA A 64 1.43 -9.72 -0.28
N THR A 65 0.16 -10.01 -0.55
CA THR A 65 -0.24 -10.97 -1.59
C THR A 65 -1.36 -10.39 -2.45
N ALA A 66 -1.25 -10.58 -3.77
CA ALA A 66 -2.27 -10.14 -4.72
C ALA A 66 -3.63 -10.81 -4.41
N GLY A 67 -4.68 -10.01 -4.42
CA GLY A 67 -6.05 -10.48 -4.18
C GLY A 67 -6.46 -10.62 -2.70
N ASN A 68 -5.51 -10.57 -1.75
CA ASN A 68 -5.83 -10.59 -0.33
C ASN A 68 -6.64 -9.34 0.08
N ILE A 69 -7.53 -9.54 1.03
CA ILE A 69 -8.23 -8.48 1.75
C ILE A 69 -8.08 -8.75 3.24
N GLY A 70 -7.36 -7.89 3.95
CA GLY A 70 -7.24 -7.95 5.40
C GLY A 70 -8.53 -7.49 6.07
N VAL A 71 -8.92 -8.19 7.13
CA VAL A 71 -10.12 -7.89 7.92
C VAL A 71 -9.71 -7.44 9.31
N CYS A 72 -10.21 -6.28 9.74
CA CYS A 72 -10.06 -5.78 11.10
C CYS A 72 -11.40 -5.78 11.82
N LEU A 73 -11.43 -6.34 13.04
CA LEU A 73 -12.62 -6.46 13.88
C LEU A 73 -12.45 -5.64 15.16
N GLY A 74 -13.41 -4.82 15.49
CA GLY A 74 -13.42 -4.05 16.74
C GLY A 74 -14.81 -3.88 17.33
N THR A 75 -14.87 -3.53 18.60
CA THR A 75 -16.12 -3.20 19.28
C THR A 75 -16.57 -1.77 18.93
N SER A 76 -17.59 -1.28 19.63
CA SER A 76 -18.08 0.10 19.48
C SER A 76 -17.15 1.16 20.06
N GLY A 77 -17.41 2.42 19.72
CA GLY A 77 -16.75 3.59 20.29
C GLY A 77 -15.26 3.67 19.95
N PRO A 78 -14.35 3.66 20.96
CA PRO A 78 -12.92 3.82 20.74
C PRO A 78 -12.34 2.85 19.70
N ALA A 79 -12.78 1.58 19.69
CA ALA A 79 -12.28 0.61 18.73
C ALA A 79 -12.57 1.04 17.28
N GLY A 80 -13.75 1.60 17.00
CA GLY A 80 -14.06 2.14 15.68
C GLY A 80 -13.22 3.37 15.34
N THR A 81 -13.03 4.29 16.29
CA THR A 81 -12.23 5.50 16.06
C THR A 81 -10.75 5.19 15.88
N ASP A 82 -10.22 4.16 16.55
CA ASP A 82 -8.82 3.69 16.37
C ASP A 82 -8.54 3.17 14.96
N MET A 83 -9.56 2.68 14.24
CA MET A 83 -9.43 2.21 12.85
C MET A 83 -9.27 3.36 11.83
N ILE A 84 -9.59 4.60 12.20
CA ILE A 84 -9.66 5.73 11.24
C ILE A 84 -8.30 6.03 10.62
N THR A 85 -7.22 5.95 11.38
CA THR A 85 -5.85 6.12 10.86
C THR A 85 -5.56 5.10 9.75
N ALA A 86 -5.89 3.83 9.96
CA ALA A 86 -5.65 2.80 8.97
C ALA A 86 -6.60 2.91 7.76
N LEU A 87 -7.88 3.26 7.97
CA LEU A 87 -8.79 3.54 6.87
C LEU A 87 -8.27 4.68 5.97
N TYR A 88 -7.75 5.76 6.57
CA TYR A 88 -7.13 6.84 5.82
C TYR A 88 -5.88 6.37 5.06
N SER A 89 -4.99 5.65 5.73
CA SER A 89 -3.77 5.09 5.14
C SER A 89 -4.08 4.17 3.95
N ALA A 90 -4.99 3.24 4.15
CA ALA A 90 -5.43 2.30 3.12
C ALA A 90 -6.11 3.01 1.94
N SER A 91 -6.99 3.99 2.20
CA SER A 91 -7.64 4.81 1.17
C SER A 91 -6.63 5.61 0.35
N ALA A 92 -5.67 6.25 1.04
CA ALA A 92 -4.63 7.03 0.41
C ALA A 92 -3.75 6.22 -0.53
N ASP A 93 -3.44 4.96 -0.18
CA ASP A 93 -2.58 4.07 -0.96
C ASP A 93 -3.34 3.06 -1.85
N SER A 94 -4.68 3.16 -1.90
CA SER A 94 -5.52 2.26 -2.71
C SER A 94 -5.43 0.79 -2.27
N ILE A 95 -5.48 0.56 -0.95
CA ILE A 95 -5.41 -0.76 -0.33
C ILE A 95 -6.79 -1.17 0.17
N PRO A 96 -7.38 -2.29 -0.31
CA PRO A 96 -8.65 -2.77 0.18
C PRO A 96 -8.47 -3.47 1.54
N ILE A 97 -9.09 -2.94 2.58
CA ILE A 97 -9.25 -3.59 3.89
C ILE A 97 -10.70 -3.50 4.32
N LEU A 98 -11.19 -4.53 5.00
CA LEU A 98 -12.53 -4.54 5.58
C LEU A 98 -12.44 -4.32 7.09
N CYS A 99 -12.97 -3.20 7.57
CA CYS A 99 -13.16 -2.93 8.98
C CYS A 99 -14.60 -3.25 9.38
N ILE A 100 -14.78 -4.07 10.41
CA ILE A 100 -16.10 -4.40 10.96
C ILE A 100 -16.14 -3.96 12.42
N THR A 101 -17.10 -3.11 12.76
CA THR A 101 -17.34 -2.65 14.14
C THR A 101 -18.65 -3.22 14.70
N GLY A 102 -18.66 -3.46 15.99
CA GLY A 102 -19.90 -3.64 16.74
C GLY A 102 -20.47 -2.28 17.15
N GLN A 103 -21.76 -2.23 17.38
CA GLN A 103 -22.44 -1.00 17.75
C GLN A 103 -23.51 -1.28 18.81
N ALA A 104 -23.94 -0.22 19.52
CA ALA A 104 -25.09 -0.26 20.40
C ALA A 104 -26.34 -0.74 19.66
N PRO A 105 -27.32 -1.37 20.35
CA PRO A 105 -28.58 -1.75 19.72
C PRO A 105 -29.29 -0.53 19.06
N ARG A 106 -29.92 -0.75 17.91
CA ARG A 106 -30.57 0.30 17.09
C ARG A 106 -31.50 1.21 17.92
N ALA A 107 -32.24 0.65 18.87
CA ALA A 107 -33.16 1.41 19.73
C ALA A 107 -32.44 2.41 20.66
N ARG A 108 -31.12 2.30 20.83
CA ARG A 108 -30.29 3.15 21.68
C ARG A 108 -29.34 4.08 20.92
N LEU A 109 -29.27 3.96 19.60
CA LEU A 109 -28.50 4.88 18.78
C LEU A 109 -28.99 6.31 18.97
N HIS A 110 -28.08 7.27 19.04
CA HIS A 110 -28.34 8.70 19.27
C HIS A 110 -29.01 9.02 20.63
N LYS A 111 -28.87 8.14 21.62
CA LYS A 111 -29.48 8.27 22.95
C LYS A 111 -28.45 8.19 24.09
N GLU A 112 -27.23 8.66 23.84
CA GLU A 112 -26.12 8.65 24.83
C GLU A 112 -25.85 7.25 25.42
N ASP A 113 -26.02 6.18 24.61
CA ASP A 113 -25.65 4.84 25.07
C ASP A 113 -24.13 4.70 25.11
N PHE A 114 -23.63 3.86 25.99
CA PHE A 114 -22.20 3.67 26.20
C PHE A 114 -21.50 3.27 24.89
N GLN A 115 -20.49 4.03 24.49
CA GLN A 115 -19.69 3.84 23.28
C GLN A 115 -20.49 3.88 21.96
N ALA A 116 -21.68 4.46 21.92
CA ALA A 116 -22.50 4.59 20.71
C ALA A 116 -22.08 5.83 19.89
N VAL A 117 -20.92 5.77 19.27
CA VAL A 117 -20.43 6.82 18.38
C VAL A 117 -20.96 6.61 16.94
N ASP A 118 -21.24 7.70 16.22
CA ASP A 118 -21.57 7.65 14.79
C ASP A 118 -20.32 7.37 13.94
N ILE A 119 -19.86 6.12 14.00
CA ILE A 119 -18.65 5.70 13.29
C ILE A 119 -18.83 5.72 11.78
N GLU A 120 -20.04 5.55 11.28
CA GLU A 120 -20.36 5.68 9.87
C GLU A 120 -20.00 7.07 9.34
N ALA A 121 -20.45 8.12 10.04
CA ALA A 121 -20.16 9.49 9.65
C ALA A 121 -18.67 9.81 9.74
N ILE A 122 -17.96 9.31 10.77
CA ILE A 122 -16.52 9.53 10.96
C ILE A 122 -15.69 8.84 9.87
N ALA A 123 -16.06 7.64 9.45
CA ALA A 123 -15.30 6.85 8.48
C ALA A 123 -15.58 7.22 7.00
N LYS A 124 -16.71 7.89 6.70
CA LYS A 124 -17.09 8.25 5.31
C LYS A 124 -15.98 8.93 4.49
N PRO A 125 -15.28 9.96 4.99
CA PRO A 125 -14.28 10.68 4.18
C PRO A 125 -13.01 9.86 3.91
N VAL A 126 -12.78 8.77 4.61
CA VAL A 126 -11.55 7.95 4.54
C VAL A 126 -11.80 6.52 4.03
N SER A 127 -13.01 6.24 3.56
CA SER A 127 -13.37 4.91 3.04
C SER A 127 -14.16 4.99 1.73
N LYS A 128 -14.23 3.92 0.98
CA LYS A 128 -15.09 3.80 -0.21
C LYS A 128 -16.56 3.66 0.17
N MET A 129 -16.81 3.03 1.32
CA MET A 129 -18.13 2.87 1.92
C MET A 129 -17.96 2.79 3.44
N ALA A 130 -18.78 3.52 4.15
CA ALA A 130 -19.00 3.33 5.57
C ALA A 130 -20.51 3.22 5.78
N VAL A 131 -20.95 2.18 6.48
CA VAL A 131 -22.38 1.91 6.63
C VAL A 131 -22.69 1.23 7.96
N THR A 132 -23.69 1.74 8.68
CA THR A 132 -24.33 1.06 9.82
C THR A 132 -25.50 0.24 9.31
N VAL A 133 -25.42 -1.09 9.43
CA VAL A 133 -26.45 -2.00 8.93
C VAL A 133 -27.65 -2.00 9.87
N ARG A 134 -28.77 -1.45 9.43
CA ARG A 134 -29.97 -1.27 10.26
C ARG A 134 -30.97 -2.42 10.18
N GLU A 135 -30.84 -3.31 9.21
CA GLU A 135 -31.70 -4.48 8.99
C GLU A 135 -30.85 -5.74 8.92
N ALA A 136 -31.16 -6.72 9.78
CA ALA A 136 -30.40 -7.95 9.90
C ALA A 136 -30.35 -8.75 8.57
N ALA A 137 -31.46 -8.78 7.84
CA ALA A 137 -31.54 -9.48 6.54
C ALA A 137 -30.60 -8.89 5.48
N LEU A 138 -30.13 -7.65 5.64
CA LEU A 138 -29.21 -6.98 4.72
C LEU A 138 -27.74 -7.28 5.01
N VAL A 139 -27.36 -7.88 6.14
CA VAL A 139 -25.97 -8.12 6.52
C VAL A 139 -25.19 -8.88 5.42
N PRO A 140 -25.68 -10.00 4.87
CA PRO A 140 -24.97 -10.70 3.80
C PRO A 140 -24.80 -9.85 2.55
N ARG A 141 -25.84 -9.09 2.16
CA ARG A 141 -25.81 -8.24 0.95
C ARG A 141 -24.87 -7.04 1.11
N VAL A 142 -24.86 -6.42 2.28
CA VAL A 142 -23.95 -5.30 2.57
C VAL A 142 -22.48 -5.77 2.52
N LEU A 143 -22.18 -6.93 3.07
CA LEU A 143 -20.84 -7.53 2.98
C LEU A 143 -20.48 -7.85 1.53
N GLN A 144 -21.38 -8.46 0.75
CA GLN A 144 -21.18 -8.71 -0.68
C GLN A 144 -20.85 -7.40 -1.44
N GLN A 145 -21.62 -6.34 -1.18
CA GLN A 145 -21.39 -5.03 -1.76
C GLN A 145 -20.04 -4.43 -1.31
N ALA A 146 -19.67 -4.61 -0.04
CA ALA A 146 -18.38 -4.17 0.49
C ALA A 146 -17.21 -4.78 -0.28
N PHE A 147 -17.20 -6.10 -0.47
CA PHE A 147 -16.16 -6.80 -1.23
C PHE A 147 -16.15 -6.38 -2.70
N HIS A 148 -17.30 -6.23 -3.33
CA HIS A 148 -17.38 -5.72 -4.69
C HIS A 148 -16.76 -4.32 -4.81
N LEU A 149 -17.11 -3.40 -3.91
CA LEU A 149 -16.59 -2.03 -3.92
C LEU A 149 -15.07 -1.99 -3.65
N MET A 150 -14.58 -2.78 -2.70
CA MET A 150 -13.15 -2.86 -2.39
C MET A 150 -12.32 -3.26 -3.61
N ARG A 151 -12.83 -4.15 -4.46
CA ARG A 151 -12.16 -4.69 -5.66
C ARG A 151 -12.42 -3.89 -6.94
N SER A 152 -13.50 -3.11 -7.00
CA SER A 152 -13.93 -2.36 -8.20
C SER A 152 -13.23 -1.03 -8.34
N GLY A 153 -12.92 -0.61 -9.60
CA GLY A 153 -12.26 0.66 -9.86
C GLY A 153 -10.96 0.80 -9.08
N ARG A 154 -10.67 2.00 -8.56
CA ARG A 154 -9.56 2.21 -7.63
C ARG A 154 -9.85 1.46 -6.32
N PRO A 155 -9.02 0.49 -5.90
CA PRO A 155 -9.22 -0.25 -4.65
C PRO A 155 -9.20 0.69 -3.43
N GLY A 156 -9.85 0.28 -2.34
CA GLY A 156 -9.84 1.06 -1.11
C GLY A 156 -10.64 0.40 0.00
N PRO A 157 -10.54 0.93 1.24
CA PRO A 157 -11.12 0.33 2.42
C PRO A 157 -12.63 0.54 2.54
N VAL A 158 -13.26 -0.33 3.32
CA VAL A 158 -14.68 -0.26 3.68
C VAL A 158 -14.84 -0.48 5.18
N LEU A 159 -15.78 0.25 5.80
CA LEU A 159 -16.23 0.03 7.16
C LEU A 159 -17.69 -0.43 7.18
N VAL A 160 -17.96 -1.53 7.89
CA VAL A 160 -19.32 -2.06 8.14
C VAL A 160 -19.55 -2.09 9.64
N ASP A 161 -20.51 -1.31 10.10
CA ASP A 161 -20.89 -1.19 11.51
C ASP A 161 -22.17 -2.01 11.78
N LEU A 162 -22.09 -2.91 12.78
CA LEU A 162 -23.12 -3.90 13.06
C LEU A 162 -23.74 -3.69 14.45
N PRO A 163 -24.94 -3.08 14.57
CA PRO A 163 -25.65 -3.00 15.83
C PRO A 163 -25.87 -4.37 16.48
N PHE A 164 -25.75 -4.45 17.81
CA PHE A 164 -25.79 -5.71 18.55
C PHE A 164 -27.05 -6.52 18.26
N ASP A 165 -28.22 -5.87 18.23
CA ASP A 165 -29.49 -6.51 17.93
C ASP A 165 -29.61 -6.99 16.48
N VAL A 166 -28.94 -6.35 15.55
CA VAL A 166 -28.81 -6.80 14.15
C VAL A 166 -27.96 -8.06 14.07
N GLN A 167 -26.84 -8.11 14.81
CA GLN A 167 -25.94 -9.27 14.83
C GLN A 167 -26.64 -10.56 15.26
N VAL A 168 -27.49 -10.49 16.29
CA VAL A 168 -28.15 -11.68 16.90
C VAL A 168 -29.49 -12.03 16.28
N ALA A 169 -30.07 -11.15 15.48
CA ALA A 169 -31.35 -11.41 14.83
C ALA A 169 -31.26 -12.58 13.85
N GLU A 170 -32.30 -13.41 13.84
CA GLU A 170 -32.45 -14.51 12.89
C GLU A 170 -32.88 -13.99 11.51
N ILE A 171 -32.25 -14.50 10.49
CA ILE A 171 -32.56 -14.23 9.08
C ILE A 171 -32.69 -15.54 8.30
N GLU A 172 -33.37 -15.50 7.18
CA GLU A 172 -33.33 -16.57 6.19
C GLU A 172 -32.15 -16.35 5.24
N PHE A 173 -31.23 -17.31 5.18
CA PHE A 173 -30.05 -17.26 4.31
C PHE A 173 -29.75 -18.65 3.77
N ASP A 174 -29.30 -18.69 2.53
CA ASP A 174 -28.86 -19.94 1.88
C ASP A 174 -27.41 -19.78 1.41
N PRO A 175 -26.45 -20.38 2.14
CA PRO A 175 -25.03 -20.27 1.78
C PRO A 175 -24.71 -20.82 0.39
N ASP A 176 -25.45 -21.81 -0.10
CA ASP A 176 -25.21 -22.44 -1.39
C ASP A 176 -25.61 -21.52 -2.57
N MET A 177 -26.53 -20.59 -2.31
CA MET A 177 -26.98 -19.59 -3.29
C MET A 177 -26.13 -18.31 -3.29
N TYR A 178 -25.20 -18.19 -2.36
CA TYR A 178 -24.32 -17.02 -2.30
C TYR A 178 -23.16 -17.16 -3.27
N GLU A 179 -22.97 -16.14 -4.11
CA GLU A 179 -21.81 -15.99 -4.98
C GLU A 179 -21.24 -14.56 -4.86
N PRO A 180 -19.90 -14.41 -4.85
CA PRO A 180 -19.28 -13.10 -4.96
C PRO A 180 -19.71 -12.36 -6.22
N LEU A 181 -19.90 -11.05 -6.12
CA LEU A 181 -20.23 -10.25 -7.31
C LEU A 181 -19.04 -10.19 -8.26
N PRO A 182 -19.27 -10.34 -9.57
CA PRO A 182 -18.19 -10.21 -10.56
C PRO A 182 -17.63 -8.79 -10.57
N VAL A 183 -16.33 -8.67 -10.76
CA VAL A 183 -15.62 -7.39 -10.82
C VAL A 183 -15.07 -7.19 -12.21
N TYR A 184 -15.52 -6.13 -12.88
CA TYR A 184 -15.02 -5.69 -14.17
C TYR A 184 -14.22 -4.40 -13.99
N LYS A 185 -12.98 -4.39 -14.47
CA LYS A 185 -12.12 -3.22 -14.41
C LYS A 185 -12.12 -2.47 -15.74
N PRO A 186 -11.97 -1.13 -15.75
CA PRO A 186 -11.91 -0.38 -17.00
C PRO A 186 -10.70 -0.81 -17.82
N ALA A 187 -10.89 -0.90 -19.14
CA ALA A 187 -9.83 -1.23 -20.08
C ALA A 187 -9.73 -0.16 -21.18
N ALA A 188 -8.51 0.18 -21.55
CA ALA A 188 -8.25 1.08 -22.67
C ALA A 188 -8.74 0.49 -24.00
N SER A 189 -9.18 1.34 -24.90
CA SER A 189 -9.40 0.92 -26.29
C SER A 189 -8.05 0.74 -27.01
N ARG A 190 -8.04 -0.15 -28.02
CA ARG A 190 -6.85 -0.37 -28.84
C ARG A 190 -6.33 0.92 -29.46
N MET A 191 -7.22 1.78 -29.98
CA MET A 191 -6.87 3.07 -30.59
C MET A 191 -6.12 3.98 -29.57
N GLN A 192 -6.52 4.01 -28.31
CA GLN A 192 -5.82 4.78 -27.27
C GLN A 192 -4.41 4.26 -27.01
N ILE A 193 -4.25 2.95 -26.97
CA ILE A 193 -2.96 2.28 -26.77
C ILE A 193 -2.04 2.48 -27.97
N GLU A 194 -2.54 2.35 -29.20
CA GLU A 194 -1.78 2.63 -30.41
C GLU A 194 -1.25 4.07 -30.42
N LYS A 195 -2.10 5.06 -30.06
CA LYS A 195 -1.67 6.45 -29.91
C LYS A 195 -0.60 6.62 -28.85
N ALA A 196 -0.72 5.96 -27.70
CA ALA A 196 0.29 6.01 -26.65
C ALA A 196 1.64 5.42 -27.11
N VAL A 197 1.60 4.25 -27.81
CA VAL A 197 2.81 3.62 -28.37
C VAL A 197 3.42 4.50 -29.47
N GLU A 198 2.62 5.16 -30.31
CA GLU A 198 3.14 6.11 -31.31
C GLU A 198 3.86 7.29 -30.67
N MET A 199 3.31 7.87 -29.58
CA MET A 199 4.01 8.91 -28.81
C MET A 199 5.33 8.39 -28.26
N LEU A 200 5.35 7.13 -27.76
CA LEU A 200 6.56 6.49 -27.27
C LEU A 200 7.59 6.30 -28.40
N ILE A 201 7.18 5.88 -29.58
CA ILE A 201 8.06 5.70 -30.78
C ILE A 201 8.71 7.01 -31.19
N GLN A 202 7.97 8.12 -31.14
CA GLN A 202 8.45 9.45 -31.52
C GLN A 202 9.42 10.07 -30.52
N ALA A 203 9.41 9.62 -29.24
CA ALA A 203 10.30 10.12 -28.21
C ALA A 203 11.73 9.58 -28.38
N GLU A 204 12.72 10.44 -28.19
CA GLU A 204 14.13 10.05 -28.23
C GLU A 204 14.60 9.48 -26.90
N ARG A 205 14.14 10.07 -25.80
CA ARG A 205 14.57 9.76 -24.42
C ARG A 205 13.37 9.50 -23.49
N PRO A 206 12.49 8.55 -23.85
CA PRO A 206 11.34 8.24 -23.01
C PRO A 206 11.73 7.55 -21.69
N VAL A 207 10.88 7.73 -20.67
CA VAL A 207 10.93 6.93 -19.42
C VAL A 207 9.53 6.43 -19.07
N ILE A 208 9.44 5.21 -18.55
CA ILE A 208 8.22 4.67 -17.95
C ILE A 208 8.24 4.99 -16.46
N VAL A 209 7.20 5.67 -15.95
CA VAL A 209 7.02 5.88 -14.51
C VAL A 209 5.97 4.91 -14.00
N ALA A 210 6.40 3.91 -13.22
CA ALA A 210 5.56 2.85 -12.70
C ALA A 210 5.16 3.13 -11.25
N GLY A 211 3.86 3.28 -11.00
CA GLY A 211 3.30 3.51 -9.67
C GLY A 211 2.82 2.25 -8.96
N GLY A 212 2.28 2.44 -7.76
CA GLY A 212 1.66 1.36 -6.96
C GLY A 212 0.50 0.65 -7.66
N GLY A 213 -0.13 1.31 -8.66
CA GLY A 213 -1.17 0.68 -9.48
C GLY A 213 -0.68 -0.54 -10.28
N VAL A 214 0.59 -0.56 -10.68
CA VAL A 214 1.21 -1.73 -11.34
C VAL A 214 1.30 -2.91 -10.38
N ILE A 215 1.73 -2.64 -9.12
CA ILE A 215 1.81 -3.66 -8.07
C ILE A 215 0.40 -4.17 -7.70
N ASN A 216 -0.54 -3.24 -7.49
CA ASN A 216 -1.92 -3.60 -7.10
C ASN A 216 -2.66 -4.40 -8.19
N ALA A 217 -2.34 -4.14 -9.46
CA ALA A 217 -2.89 -4.87 -10.59
C ALA A 217 -2.18 -6.22 -10.88
N ASP A 218 -1.13 -6.57 -10.13
CA ASP A 218 -0.30 -7.75 -10.39
C ASP A 218 0.21 -7.77 -11.83
N ALA A 219 0.86 -6.68 -12.24
CA ALA A 219 1.25 -6.40 -13.62
C ALA A 219 2.76 -6.14 -13.81
N ALA A 220 3.59 -6.46 -12.80
CA ALA A 220 5.03 -6.22 -12.84
C ALA A 220 5.73 -6.95 -14.02
N ALA A 221 5.37 -8.22 -14.27
CA ALA A 221 5.94 -8.99 -15.38
C ALA A 221 5.58 -8.39 -16.75
N LEU A 222 4.34 -7.91 -16.93
CA LEU A 222 3.92 -7.24 -18.16
C LEU A 222 4.63 -5.89 -18.35
N LEU A 223 4.84 -5.14 -17.25
CA LEU A 223 5.62 -3.90 -17.29
C LEU A 223 7.05 -4.16 -17.74
N GLN A 224 7.72 -5.16 -17.15
CA GLN A 224 9.07 -5.53 -17.54
C GLN A 224 9.13 -5.93 -19.00
N GLN A 225 8.22 -6.80 -19.47
CA GLN A 225 8.13 -7.21 -20.87
C GLN A 225 7.93 -6.02 -21.81
N PHE A 226 7.06 -5.08 -21.48
CA PHE A 226 6.85 -3.86 -22.28
C PHE A 226 8.09 -2.99 -22.33
N ALA A 227 8.77 -2.79 -21.19
CA ALA A 227 10.00 -2.03 -21.11
C ALA A 227 11.13 -2.66 -21.95
N GLU A 228 11.30 -3.98 -21.88
CA GLU A 228 12.28 -4.74 -22.67
C GLU A 228 12.02 -4.64 -24.18
N LEU A 229 10.77 -4.87 -24.62
CA LEU A 229 10.37 -4.76 -26.03
C LEU A 229 10.66 -3.38 -26.60
N THR A 230 10.42 -2.34 -25.81
CA THR A 230 10.54 -0.93 -26.25
C THR A 230 11.89 -0.32 -25.94
N SER A 231 12.76 -1.01 -25.19
CA SER A 231 14.05 -0.52 -24.68
C SER A 231 13.89 0.83 -23.93
N VAL A 232 12.88 0.93 -23.06
CA VAL A 232 12.58 2.15 -22.31
C VAL A 232 12.91 1.98 -20.84
N PRO A 233 13.76 2.87 -20.28
CA PRO A 233 14.08 2.84 -18.85
C PRO A 233 12.86 3.05 -17.96
N VAL A 234 12.82 2.30 -16.84
CA VAL A 234 11.74 2.33 -15.86
C VAL A 234 12.16 3.08 -14.60
N ILE A 235 11.31 4.00 -14.18
CA ILE A 235 11.40 4.76 -12.94
C ILE A 235 10.25 4.31 -12.04
N PRO A 236 10.44 3.40 -11.08
CA PRO A 236 9.41 3.10 -10.11
C PRO A 236 9.18 4.30 -9.17
N THR A 237 7.94 4.53 -8.77
CA THR A 237 7.67 5.36 -7.61
C THR A 237 7.98 4.56 -6.34
N LEU A 238 8.00 5.21 -5.16
CA LEU A 238 8.20 4.51 -3.89
C LEU A 238 7.20 3.34 -3.72
N MET A 239 5.94 3.52 -4.14
CA MET A 239 4.89 2.50 -4.06
C MET A 239 4.94 1.48 -5.20
N GLY A 240 5.68 1.75 -6.24
CA GLY A 240 5.90 0.84 -7.37
C GLY A 240 7.25 0.11 -7.33
N TRP A 241 8.04 0.33 -6.27
CA TRP A 241 9.38 -0.26 -6.18
C TRP A 241 9.32 -1.79 -6.09
N GLY A 242 10.15 -2.44 -6.89
CA GLY A 242 10.11 -3.89 -7.11
C GLY A 242 9.33 -4.33 -8.36
N CYS A 243 8.61 -3.42 -9.04
CA CYS A 243 7.96 -3.75 -10.33
C CYS A 243 8.94 -4.08 -11.45
N ILE A 244 10.21 -3.74 -11.27
CA ILE A 244 11.38 -4.17 -12.03
C ILE A 244 12.53 -4.38 -11.05
N PRO A 245 13.35 -5.43 -11.17
CA PRO A 245 14.48 -5.67 -10.28
C PRO A 245 15.51 -4.52 -10.31
N ASP A 246 16.07 -4.16 -9.16
CA ASP A 246 17.02 -3.04 -9.05
C ASP A 246 18.32 -3.25 -9.86
N ASP A 247 18.68 -4.49 -10.15
CA ASP A 247 19.84 -4.85 -10.99
C ASP A 247 19.49 -4.99 -12.48
N HIS A 248 18.23 -4.82 -12.86
CA HIS A 248 17.84 -4.84 -14.27
C HIS A 248 18.46 -3.66 -15.03
N GLU A 249 18.89 -3.89 -16.28
CA GLU A 249 19.54 -2.85 -17.09
C GLU A 249 18.64 -1.63 -17.35
N LEU A 250 17.31 -1.83 -17.42
CA LEU A 250 16.34 -0.76 -17.62
C LEU A 250 15.89 -0.09 -16.32
N MET A 251 16.36 -0.52 -15.15
CA MET A 251 16.05 0.13 -13.88
C MET A 251 16.79 1.47 -13.76
N ALA A 252 16.07 2.57 -13.94
CA ALA A 252 16.60 3.94 -13.95
C ALA A 252 16.62 4.64 -12.58
N GLY A 253 16.13 3.97 -11.54
CA GLY A 253 16.05 4.50 -10.17
C GLY A 253 14.80 5.32 -9.90
N MET A 254 14.50 5.51 -8.62
CA MET A 254 13.33 6.28 -8.17
C MET A 254 13.57 7.78 -8.29
N VAL A 255 12.47 8.52 -8.54
CA VAL A 255 12.44 9.98 -8.62
C VAL A 255 11.66 10.56 -7.44
N GLY A 256 11.99 11.78 -7.04
CA GLY A 256 11.26 12.54 -6.02
C GLY A 256 12.16 13.43 -5.17
N LEU A 257 11.58 13.91 -4.08
CA LEU A 257 12.23 14.88 -3.19
C LEU A 257 13.16 14.22 -2.16
N GLN A 258 12.71 13.15 -1.52
CA GLN A 258 13.39 12.57 -0.34
C GLN A 258 13.87 11.14 -0.59
N THR A 259 13.03 10.28 -1.14
CA THR A 259 13.32 8.84 -1.37
C THR A 259 14.00 8.57 -2.70
N ALA A 260 14.38 9.59 -3.44
CA ALA A 260 14.91 9.48 -4.79
C ALA A 260 16.36 9.01 -4.84
N HIS A 261 16.67 8.31 -5.91
CA HIS A 261 18.03 8.10 -6.36
C HIS A 261 18.52 9.33 -7.17
N ARG A 262 19.76 9.78 -6.94
CA ARG A 262 20.32 10.93 -7.69
C ARG A 262 20.30 10.69 -9.20
N TYR A 263 20.63 9.47 -9.60
CA TYR A 263 20.62 9.05 -11.01
C TYR A 263 19.19 8.98 -11.59
N GLY A 264 18.18 8.63 -10.77
CA GLY A 264 16.76 8.65 -11.17
C GLY A 264 16.29 10.05 -11.50
N ASN A 265 16.53 11.01 -10.61
CA ASN A 265 16.21 12.43 -10.87
C ASN A 265 16.95 12.96 -12.11
N ALA A 266 18.25 12.64 -12.28
CA ALA A 266 19.02 13.07 -13.45
C ALA A 266 18.48 12.45 -14.75
N THR A 267 18.02 11.19 -14.71
CA THR A 267 17.40 10.52 -15.87
C THR A 267 16.06 11.15 -16.23
N LEU A 268 15.18 11.41 -15.25
CA LEU A 268 13.93 12.09 -15.50
C LEU A 268 14.16 13.47 -16.14
N LEU A 269 15.07 14.26 -15.58
CA LEU A 269 15.35 15.62 -16.09
C LEU A 269 15.91 15.62 -17.50
N ALA A 270 16.54 14.56 -17.94
CA ALA A 270 17.05 14.40 -19.31
C ALA A 270 16.04 13.77 -20.28
N SER A 271 14.91 13.29 -19.79
CA SER A 271 13.86 12.65 -20.61
C SER A 271 13.03 13.67 -21.37
N ASP A 272 12.39 13.24 -22.45
CA ASP A 272 11.47 14.02 -23.29
C ASP A 272 10.02 13.50 -23.26
N LEU A 273 9.81 12.28 -22.72
CA LEU A 273 8.49 11.71 -22.51
C LEU A 273 8.45 10.95 -21.20
N VAL A 274 7.40 11.19 -20.41
CA VAL A 274 7.01 10.41 -19.24
C VAL A 274 5.80 9.56 -19.58
N PHE A 275 5.97 8.24 -19.52
CA PHE A 275 4.89 7.27 -19.71
C PHE A 275 4.44 6.75 -18.35
N GLY A 276 3.48 7.42 -17.71
CA GLY A 276 3.01 7.12 -16.36
C GLY A 276 1.95 6.03 -16.34
N ILE A 277 2.17 4.96 -15.56
CA ILE A 277 1.24 3.82 -15.43
C ILE A 277 0.95 3.60 -13.94
N GLY A 278 -0.34 3.69 -13.55
CA GLY A 278 -0.78 3.47 -12.18
C GLY A 278 -0.10 4.40 -11.17
N ASN A 279 0.16 5.64 -11.58
CA ASN A 279 0.87 6.65 -10.81
C ASN A 279 0.05 7.95 -10.78
N ARG A 280 -0.29 8.43 -9.60
CA ARG A 280 -1.08 9.65 -9.39
C ARG A 280 -0.26 10.95 -9.31
N PHE A 281 1.03 10.90 -9.58
CA PHE A 281 1.93 12.06 -9.58
C PHE A 281 1.92 12.86 -8.26
N ALA A 282 1.95 12.14 -7.11
CA ALA A 282 1.98 12.78 -5.80
C ALA A 282 3.23 13.68 -5.64
N ASN A 283 3.13 14.73 -4.84
CA ASN A 283 4.17 15.77 -4.68
C ASN A 283 5.53 15.22 -4.20
N ARG A 284 5.56 14.16 -3.41
CA ARG A 284 6.81 13.51 -3.00
C ARG A 284 7.56 12.89 -4.18
N HIS A 285 6.85 12.50 -5.24
CA HIS A 285 7.43 11.99 -6.48
C HIS A 285 7.75 13.13 -7.46
N THR A 286 6.82 14.07 -7.69
CA THR A 286 7.03 15.12 -8.69
C THR A 286 7.93 16.25 -8.21
N GLY A 287 7.88 16.59 -6.93
CA GLY A 287 8.42 17.87 -6.47
C GLY A 287 7.67 19.04 -7.13
N SER A 288 8.38 20.02 -7.69
CA SER A 288 7.79 21.07 -8.51
C SER A 288 7.23 20.47 -9.80
N VAL A 289 5.93 20.66 -10.01
CA VAL A 289 5.23 20.17 -11.22
C VAL A 289 5.78 20.82 -12.48
N GLU A 290 6.10 22.12 -12.43
CA GLU A 290 6.67 22.87 -13.54
C GLU A 290 7.99 22.24 -13.99
N LYS A 291 8.89 21.94 -13.04
CA LYS A 291 10.17 21.29 -13.35
C LYS A 291 9.99 19.83 -13.81
N TYR A 292 8.99 19.17 -13.28
CA TYR A 292 8.69 17.78 -13.66
C TYR A 292 8.18 17.67 -15.10
N THR A 293 7.40 18.63 -15.56
CA THR A 293 6.79 18.65 -16.91
C THR A 293 7.60 19.40 -17.96
N GLU A 294 8.56 20.25 -17.57
CA GLU A 294 9.34 21.09 -18.46
C GLU A 294 10.05 20.29 -19.58
N GLY A 295 9.67 20.53 -20.82
CA GLY A 295 10.25 19.85 -22.00
C GLY A 295 9.84 18.39 -22.19
N ARG A 296 8.85 17.89 -21.47
CA ARG A 296 8.38 16.50 -21.53
C ARG A 296 6.93 16.40 -21.93
N LYS A 297 6.62 15.46 -22.82
CA LYS A 297 5.26 15.00 -23.04
C LYS A 297 4.88 14.00 -21.95
N ILE A 298 3.59 13.95 -21.61
CA ILE A 298 3.07 13.08 -20.55
C ILE A 298 1.97 12.18 -21.10
N VAL A 299 2.16 10.89 -21.03
CA VAL A 299 1.10 9.87 -21.13
C VAL A 299 0.73 9.44 -19.73
N HIS A 300 -0.55 9.45 -19.37
CA HIS A 300 -1.02 9.06 -18.04
C HIS A 300 -2.09 7.98 -18.14
N ILE A 301 -1.77 6.79 -17.65
CA ILE A 301 -2.68 5.65 -17.55
C ILE A 301 -3.00 5.42 -16.07
N ASP A 302 -4.26 5.56 -15.69
CA ASP A 302 -4.73 5.31 -14.32
C ASP A 302 -6.14 4.71 -14.34
N ILE A 303 -6.44 3.88 -13.34
CA ILE A 303 -7.76 3.25 -13.20
C ILE A 303 -8.83 4.26 -12.76
N GLU A 304 -8.41 5.32 -12.05
CA GLU A 304 -9.31 6.32 -11.47
C GLU A 304 -9.41 7.55 -12.38
N PRO A 305 -10.56 7.79 -13.02
CA PRO A 305 -10.71 8.88 -13.98
C PRO A 305 -10.42 10.26 -13.37
N THR A 306 -10.68 10.44 -12.08
CA THR A 306 -10.45 11.73 -11.39
C THR A 306 -8.97 12.01 -11.13
N GLN A 307 -8.06 11.07 -11.36
CA GLN A 307 -6.62 11.30 -11.29
C GLN A 307 -6.06 11.90 -12.59
N ILE A 308 -6.70 11.62 -13.73
CA ILE A 308 -6.25 12.16 -15.01
C ILE A 308 -6.40 13.70 -15.02
N GLY A 309 -5.29 14.41 -15.17
CA GLY A 309 -5.28 15.87 -15.17
C GLY A 309 -5.37 16.54 -13.79
N ARG A 310 -5.40 15.77 -12.69
CA ARG A 310 -5.57 16.32 -11.35
C ARG A 310 -4.34 17.08 -10.83
N VAL A 311 -3.14 16.59 -11.11
CA VAL A 311 -1.87 17.18 -10.65
C VAL A 311 -1.15 17.87 -11.78
N LEU A 312 -1.08 17.23 -12.92
CA LEU A 312 -0.45 17.75 -14.14
C LEU A 312 -1.36 17.46 -15.34
N CYS A 313 -1.27 18.29 -16.37
CA CYS A 313 -2.04 18.10 -17.61
C CYS A 313 -1.30 17.09 -18.51
N PRO A 314 -1.84 15.89 -18.76
CA PRO A 314 -1.21 14.95 -19.69
C PRO A 314 -1.53 15.32 -21.14
N ASP A 315 -0.60 15.02 -22.06
CA ASP A 315 -0.83 15.08 -23.50
C ASP A 315 -1.79 13.95 -23.95
N LEU A 316 -1.77 12.82 -23.24
CA LEU A 316 -2.69 11.72 -23.44
C LEU A 316 -3.06 11.08 -22.09
N GLY A 317 -4.34 11.19 -21.71
CA GLY A 317 -4.92 10.52 -20.54
C GLY A 317 -5.71 9.27 -20.95
N ILE A 318 -5.50 8.17 -20.25
CA ILE A 318 -6.19 6.89 -20.53
C ILE A 318 -6.72 6.32 -19.21
N VAL A 319 -8.02 6.08 -19.13
CA VAL A 319 -8.65 5.41 -17.98
C VAL A 319 -8.61 3.90 -18.21
N SER A 320 -7.76 3.21 -17.46
CA SER A 320 -7.61 1.75 -17.57
C SER A 320 -6.98 1.16 -16.32
N ASP A 321 -7.34 -0.08 -16.01
CA ASP A 321 -6.57 -0.95 -15.12
C ASP A 321 -5.16 -1.15 -15.70
N ALA A 322 -4.14 -1.16 -14.83
CA ALA A 322 -2.75 -1.25 -15.28
C ALA A 322 -2.44 -2.58 -16.00
N LYS A 323 -3.01 -3.71 -15.52
CA LYS A 323 -2.80 -5.02 -16.17
C LYS A 323 -3.47 -5.06 -17.54
N ALA A 324 -4.71 -4.56 -17.64
CA ALA A 324 -5.41 -4.50 -18.91
C ALA A 324 -4.68 -3.60 -19.94
N ALA A 325 -4.21 -2.42 -19.50
CA ALA A 325 -3.44 -1.54 -20.37
C ALA A 325 -2.10 -2.15 -20.79
N LEU A 326 -1.34 -2.74 -19.86
CA LEU A 326 -0.04 -3.36 -20.14
C LEU A 326 -0.17 -4.57 -21.07
N THR A 327 -1.23 -5.37 -20.96
CA THR A 327 -1.51 -6.46 -21.88
C THR A 327 -1.60 -5.95 -23.33
N LEU A 328 -2.43 -4.93 -23.57
CA LEU A 328 -2.56 -4.32 -24.90
C LEU A 328 -1.29 -3.59 -25.35
N LEU A 329 -0.57 -2.94 -24.44
CA LEU A 329 0.71 -2.27 -24.73
C LEU A 329 1.76 -3.28 -25.22
N VAL A 330 1.85 -4.45 -24.59
CA VAL A 330 2.75 -5.54 -25.02
C VAL A 330 2.34 -6.04 -26.40
N GLU A 331 1.05 -6.30 -26.65
CA GLU A 331 0.55 -6.75 -27.96
C GLU A 331 0.89 -5.76 -29.08
N VAL A 332 0.57 -4.47 -28.88
CA VAL A 332 0.86 -3.42 -29.86
C VAL A 332 2.37 -3.23 -30.07
N ALA A 333 3.17 -3.25 -28.98
CA ALA A 333 4.62 -3.17 -29.10
C ALA A 333 5.22 -4.35 -29.88
N GLN A 334 4.71 -5.58 -29.71
CA GLN A 334 5.14 -6.74 -30.49
C GLN A 334 4.79 -6.61 -31.99
N GLU A 335 3.63 -6.06 -32.31
CA GLU A 335 3.25 -5.78 -33.71
C GLU A 335 4.16 -4.72 -34.31
N MET A 336 4.47 -3.62 -33.58
CA MET A 336 5.39 -2.59 -34.01
C MET A 336 6.82 -3.12 -34.19
N GLN A 337 7.25 -4.05 -33.32
CA GLN A 337 8.54 -4.71 -33.43
C GLN A 337 8.61 -5.55 -34.73
N LYS A 338 7.60 -6.39 -34.98
CA LYS A 338 7.50 -7.19 -36.21
C LYS A 338 7.49 -6.32 -37.47
N ALA A 339 6.89 -5.13 -37.40
CA ALA A 339 6.87 -4.17 -38.50
C ALA A 339 8.16 -3.35 -38.65
N GLY A 340 9.16 -3.58 -37.79
CA GLY A 340 10.43 -2.83 -37.77
C GLY A 340 10.29 -1.35 -37.38
N ARG A 341 9.22 -0.98 -36.67
CA ARG A 341 8.89 0.40 -36.29
C ARG A 341 9.43 0.85 -34.93
N LEU A 342 9.87 -0.09 -34.07
CA LEU A 342 10.42 0.28 -32.77
C LEU A 342 11.85 0.86 -32.92
N PRO A 343 12.11 2.05 -32.38
CA PRO A 343 13.43 2.64 -32.45
C PRO A 343 14.43 1.92 -31.53
N CYS A 344 15.68 1.87 -31.95
CA CYS A 344 16.78 1.39 -31.11
C CYS A 344 17.20 2.48 -30.14
N ARG A 345 17.15 2.24 -28.82
CA ARG A 345 17.49 3.21 -27.76
C ARG A 345 18.73 2.83 -26.96
N LYS A 346 19.67 2.08 -27.57
CA LYS A 346 20.88 1.61 -26.88
C LYS A 346 21.68 2.75 -26.23
N GLU A 347 21.82 3.88 -26.93
CA GLU A 347 22.55 5.05 -26.41
C GLU A 347 21.86 5.65 -25.18
N TRP A 348 20.52 5.79 -25.23
CA TRP A 348 19.74 6.30 -24.09
C TRP A 348 19.82 5.36 -22.87
N VAL A 349 19.70 4.06 -23.08
CA VAL A 349 19.86 3.06 -22.00
C VAL A 349 21.28 3.12 -21.43
N ALA A 350 22.32 3.19 -22.28
CA ALA A 350 23.71 3.30 -21.85
C ALA A 350 23.96 4.57 -21.03
N ASP A 351 23.36 5.68 -21.43
CA ASP A 351 23.42 6.98 -20.72
C ASP A 351 22.75 6.89 -19.33
N CYS A 352 21.59 6.23 -19.22
CA CYS A 352 20.95 5.96 -17.94
C CYS A 352 21.83 5.09 -17.03
N GLN A 353 22.45 4.04 -17.58
CA GLN A 353 23.37 3.19 -16.84
C GLN A 353 24.65 3.94 -16.42
N GLN A 354 25.15 4.85 -17.23
CA GLN A 354 26.29 5.70 -16.86
C GLN A 354 25.93 6.62 -15.69
N ARG A 355 24.73 7.25 -15.70
CA ARG A 355 24.25 8.03 -14.56
C ARG A 355 24.12 7.18 -13.30
N LYS A 356 23.59 5.95 -13.41
CA LYS A 356 23.50 5.01 -12.29
C LYS A 356 24.86 4.75 -11.67
N ARG A 357 25.90 4.50 -12.46
CA ARG A 357 27.26 4.26 -11.97
C ARG A 357 27.91 5.49 -11.33
N THR A 358 27.71 6.67 -11.91
CA THR A 358 28.43 7.90 -11.49
C THR A 358 27.76 8.66 -10.35
N LEU A 359 26.43 8.49 -10.18
CA LEU A 359 25.66 9.23 -9.19
C LEU A 359 25.19 8.39 -8.00
N LEU A 360 25.71 7.16 -7.87
CA LEU A 360 25.45 6.32 -6.69
C LEU A 360 25.85 7.06 -5.41
N ARG A 361 25.06 6.85 -4.36
CA ARG A 361 25.40 7.34 -3.03
C ARG A 361 26.52 6.47 -2.43
N LYS A 362 27.46 7.11 -1.74
CA LYS A 362 28.44 6.39 -0.94
C LYS A 362 27.72 5.77 0.26
N THR A 363 27.94 4.47 0.50
CA THR A 363 27.36 3.71 1.60
C THR A 363 28.41 3.23 2.59
N HIS A 364 29.63 2.98 2.10
CA HIS A 364 30.72 2.50 2.94
C HIS A 364 31.32 3.61 3.80
N PHE A 365 31.20 3.47 5.12
CA PHE A 365 31.74 4.35 6.14
C PHE A 365 32.22 3.53 7.34
N ASP A 366 33.44 3.82 7.84
CA ASP A 366 34.06 3.14 9.00
C ASP A 366 33.98 4.00 10.27
N ASN A 367 33.10 4.98 10.30
CA ASN A 367 32.94 5.89 11.42
C ASN A 367 32.37 5.21 12.68
N VAL A 368 32.84 5.68 13.84
CA VAL A 368 32.24 5.40 15.15
C VAL A 368 31.77 6.73 15.72
N PRO A 369 30.50 6.88 16.13
CA PRO A 369 29.40 5.91 15.97
C PRO A 369 29.08 5.57 14.51
N VAL A 370 28.43 4.41 14.29
CA VAL A 370 28.09 3.89 12.97
C VAL A 370 27.17 4.84 12.22
N LYS A 371 27.50 5.14 10.96
CA LYS A 371 26.60 5.92 10.08
C LYS A 371 25.47 5.04 9.53
N PRO A 372 24.24 5.57 9.44
CA PRO A 372 23.10 4.80 8.89
C PRO A 372 23.38 4.16 7.52
N GLN A 373 24.12 4.84 6.65
CA GLN A 373 24.49 4.33 5.33
C GLN A 373 25.19 2.97 5.38
N ARG A 374 26.07 2.77 6.38
CA ARG A 374 26.78 1.50 6.58
C ARG A 374 25.83 0.38 6.96
N VAL A 375 24.78 0.67 7.75
CA VAL A 375 23.76 -0.33 8.12
C VAL A 375 23.08 -0.88 6.87
N TYR A 376 22.63 -0.02 5.95
CA TYR A 376 21.97 -0.45 4.72
C TYR A 376 22.91 -1.17 3.75
N GLU A 377 24.19 -0.80 3.72
CA GLU A 377 25.20 -1.55 2.98
C GLU A 377 25.33 -2.98 3.50
N GLU A 378 25.41 -3.16 4.81
CA GLU A 378 25.52 -4.48 5.41
C GLU A 378 24.22 -5.29 5.26
N MET A 379 23.05 -4.63 5.31
CA MET A 379 21.75 -5.27 5.01
C MET A 379 21.73 -5.82 3.57
N ASN A 380 22.18 -5.05 2.58
CA ASN A 380 22.26 -5.51 1.19
C ASN A 380 23.20 -6.71 1.00
N LYS A 381 24.22 -6.86 1.86
CA LYS A 381 25.13 -8.01 1.85
C LYS A 381 24.54 -9.22 2.57
N ALA A 382 23.86 -8.98 3.71
CA ALA A 382 23.35 -10.02 4.58
C ALA A 382 22.06 -10.66 4.06
N PHE A 383 21.17 -9.87 3.46
CA PHE A 383 19.89 -10.32 2.96
C PHE A 383 19.94 -10.59 1.46
N GLY A 384 19.42 -11.73 1.06
CA GLY A 384 19.36 -12.13 -0.34
C GLY A 384 18.29 -11.39 -1.14
N ARG A 385 18.14 -11.78 -2.41
CA ARG A 385 17.20 -11.15 -3.36
C ARG A 385 15.71 -11.34 -3.00
N ASP A 386 15.41 -12.22 -2.05
CA ASP A 386 14.06 -12.62 -1.63
C ASP A 386 13.62 -11.97 -0.32
N VAL A 387 14.34 -10.96 0.14
CA VAL A 387 13.98 -10.21 1.34
C VAL A 387 12.81 -9.26 1.06
N CYS A 388 11.85 -9.22 1.98
CA CYS A 388 10.73 -8.28 1.98
C CYS A 388 10.95 -7.22 3.06
N TYR A 389 11.11 -5.97 2.67
CA TYR A 389 11.25 -4.85 3.59
C TYR A 389 9.90 -4.24 3.92
N VAL A 390 9.65 -4.02 5.22
CA VAL A 390 8.45 -3.35 5.74
C VAL A 390 8.85 -2.11 6.51
N THR A 391 8.29 -0.94 6.17
CA THR A 391 8.64 0.33 6.81
C THR A 391 7.54 1.37 6.59
N THR A 392 7.51 2.45 7.39
CA THR A 392 6.51 3.52 7.23
C THR A 392 7.11 4.84 6.79
N ILE A 393 7.64 5.63 7.72
CA ILE A 393 8.10 7.01 7.47
C ILE A 393 9.35 7.33 8.32
N GLY A 394 9.97 8.47 8.09
CA GLY A 394 11.09 9.01 8.83
C GLY A 394 12.41 8.85 8.09
N LEU A 395 13.52 9.22 8.77
CA LEU A 395 14.85 9.11 8.18
C LEU A 395 15.25 7.67 7.88
N SER A 396 14.77 6.70 8.67
CA SER A 396 14.98 5.26 8.44
C SER A 396 14.41 4.82 7.09
N GLN A 397 13.14 5.15 6.79
CA GLN A 397 12.52 4.85 5.51
C GLN A 397 13.23 5.56 4.33
N ILE A 398 13.51 6.86 4.50
CA ILE A 398 14.14 7.67 3.44
C ILE A 398 15.51 7.11 3.08
N ALA A 399 16.31 6.77 4.09
CA ALA A 399 17.62 6.20 3.88
C ALA A 399 17.56 4.77 3.30
N ALA A 400 16.63 3.95 3.79
CA ALA A 400 16.35 2.63 3.22
C ALA A 400 16.01 2.72 1.73
N ALA A 401 15.06 3.59 1.36
CA ALA A 401 14.66 3.78 -0.04
C ALA A 401 15.80 4.29 -0.95
N GLN A 402 16.79 5.00 -0.38
CA GLN A 402 17.93 5.51 -1.14
C GLN A 402 19.09 4.52 -1.28
N MET A 403 19.14 3.48 -0.46
CA MET A 403 20.37 2.66 -0.28
C MET A 403 20.14 1.16 -0.32
N LEU A 404 18.92 0.67 -0.05
CA LEU A 404 18.59 -0.75 -0.20
C LEU A 404 18.32 -1.12 -1.66
N HIS A 405 18.27 -2.42 -1.91
CA HIS A 405 17.89 -2.99 -3.21
C HIS A 405 16.64 -3.85 -3.07
N VAL A 406 15.73 -3.73 -4.03
CA VAL A 406 14.49 -4.52 -4.12
C VAL A 406 14.44 -5.21 -5.48
N PHE A 407 14.18 -6.52 -5.48
CA PHE A 407 14.31 -7.34 -6.68
C PHE A 407 12.99 -7.97 -7.14
N LYS A 408 11.94 -7.88 -6.31
CA LYS A 408 10.63 -8.46 -6.59
C LYS A 408 9.52 -7.48 -6.21
N ASP A 409 8.42 -7.57 -6.91
CA ASP A 409 7.19 -6.88 -6.52
C ASP A 409 6.70 -7.36 -5.15
N ARG A 410 5.97 -6.51 -4.43
CA ARG A 410 5.50 -6.76 -3.07
C ARG A 410 6.61 -7.13 -2.05
N HIS A 411 7.88 -6.79 -2.36
CA HIS A 411 9.03 -6.93 -1.45
C HIS A 411 9.53 -5.59 -0.89
N TRP A 412 8.85 -4.50 -1.24
CA TRP A 412 8.90 -3.22 -0.55
C TRP A 412 7.48 -2.84 -0.11
N ILE A 413 7.19 -3.07 1.15
CA ILE A 413 5.88 -2.83 1.73
C ILE A 413 5.95 -1.59 2.61
N ASN A 414 5.23 -0.56 2.20
CA ASN A 414 5.36 0.76 2.75
C ASN A 414 4.01 1.48 2.77
N CYS A 415 3.78 2.28 3.81
CA CYS A 415 2.66 3.20 3.89
C CYS A 415 3.07 4.56 3.34
N GLY A 416 2.94 4.75 2.01
CA GLY A 416 3.61 5.83 1.27
C GLY A 416 3.01 7.21 1.46
N GLN A 417 1.70 7.35 1.46
CA GLN A 417 1.05 8.66 1.43
C GLN A 417 0.71 9.20 2.81
N ALA A 418 0.15 8.37 3.67
CA ALA A 418 -0.25 8.79 5.01
C ALA A 418 0.93 8.80 5.98
N GLY A 419 1.75 7.75 5.95
CA GLY A 419 2.94 7.61 6.77
C GLY A 419 2.65 7.67 8.29
N PRO A 420 1.69 6.93 8.84
CA PRO A 420 1.45 6.93 10.26
C PRO A 420 2.62 6.30 11.00
N LEU A 421 2.98 6.85 12.14
CA LEU A 421 3.92 6.23 13.07
C LEU A 421 3.24 5.04 13.76
N GLY A 422 4.03 4.03 14.12
CA GLY A 422 3.52 2.78 14.70
C GLY A 422 3.07 1.73 13.67
N TRP A 423 3.06 2.07 12.39
CA TRP A 423 2.60 1.17 11.33
C TRP A 423 3.53 -0.04 11.08
N THR A 424 4.83 0.13 11.28
CA THR A 424 5.85 -0.83 10.84
C THR A 424 5.71 -2.21 11.51
N ILE A 425 5.56 -2.24 12.85
CA ILE A 425 5.46 -3.50 13.62
C ILE A 425 4.21 -4.30 13.21
N PRO A 426 2.97 -3.75 13.33
CA PRO A 426 1.78 -4.51 12.99
C PRO A 426 1.71 -4.86 11.50
N ALA A 427 2.16 -4.00 10.61
CA ALA A 427 2.19 -4.32 9.19
C ALA A 427 3.13 -5.51 8.89
N ALA A 428 4.30 -5.59 9.52
CA ALA A 428 5.21 -6.73 9.38
C ALA A 428 4.55 -8.04 9.86
N LEU A 429 3.83 -8.00 10.99
CA LEU A 429 3.04 -9.13 11.47
C LEU A 429 1.95 -9.55 10.47
N GLY A 430 1.27 -8.57 9.87
CA GLY A 430 0.28 -8.81 8.82
C GLY A 430 0.88 -9.46 7.57
N VAL A 431 2.05 -9.02 7.14
CA VAL A 431 2.79 -9.62 6.01
C VAL A 431 3.15 -11.07 6.29
N CYS A 432 3.74 -11.35 7.45
CA CYS A 432 4.08 -12.72 7.85
C CYS A 432 2.85 -13.62 8.07
N ALA A 433 1.72 -13.02 8.48
CA ALA A 433 0.47 -13.78 8.60
C ALA A 433 -0.10 -14.18 7.23
N ALA A 434 0.12 -13.36 6.20
CA ALA A 434 -0.29 -13.64 4.81
C ALA A 434 0.63 -14.66 4.12
N ASP A 435 1.91 -14.62 4.43
CA ASP A 435 2.93 -15.47 3.83
C ASP A 435 3.99 -15.83 4.90
N PRO A 436 3.78 -16.92 5.65
CA PRO A 436 4.67 -17.33 6.74
C PRO A 436 6.10 -17.70 6.33
N GLU A 437 6.31 -18.04 5.05
CA GLU A 437 7.63 -18.41 4.51
C GLU A 437 8.43 -17.20 4.02
N ARG A 438 7.83 -16.01 4.02
CA ARG A 438 8.46 -14.80 3.52
C ARG A 438 9.52 -14.28 4.49
N ASN A 439 10.72 -14.00 3.96
CA ASN A 439 11.79 -13.36 4.72
C ASN A 439 11.48 -11.87 4.94
N VAL A 440 10.89 -11.53 6.07
CA VAL A 440 10.48 -10.16 6.40
C VAL A 440 11.52 -9.47 7.27
N VAL A 441 11.93 -8.27 6.84
CA VAL A 441 12.77 -7.35 7.61
C VAL A 441 12.02 -6.02 7.78
N ALA A 442 11.57 -5.77 9.00
CA ALA A 442 10.95 -4.50 9.38
C ALA A 442 12.03 -3.46 9.70
N ILE A 443 11.85 -2.22 9.23
CA ILE A 443 12.79 -1.12 9.44
C ILE A 443 12.05 0.06 10.02
N SER A 444 12.35 0.45 11.26
CA SER A 444 11.74 1.61 11.92
C SER A 444 12.76 2.56 12.52
N GLY A 445 12.36 3.81 12.71
CA GLY A 445 13.02 4.72 13.65
C GLY A 445 12.58 4.39 15.08
N ASP A 446 13.32 4.93 16.05
CA ASP A 446 13.05 4.76 17.48
C ASP A 446 11.65 5.26 17.90
N PHE A 447 11.15 6.32 17.29
CA PHE A 447 9.83 6.87 17.60
C PHE A 447 8.69 6.06 16.95
N ASP A 448 8.85 5.63 15.72
CA ASP A 448 7.90 4.71 15.05
C ASP A 448 7.77 3.38 15.82
N PHE A 449 8.90 2.86 16.31
CA PHE A 449 8.95 1.63 17.09
C PHE A 449 8.14 1.74 18.41
N GLN A 450 8.15 2.90 19.05
CA GLN A 450 7.50 3.09 20.35
C GLN A 450 5.98 3.22 20.27
N PHE A 451 5.43 3.62 19.12
CA PHE A 451 3.99 3.95 18.98
C PHE A 451 3.05 2.76 19.18
N LEU A 452 3.41 1.58 18.69
CA LEU A 452 2.63 0.34 18.83
C LEU A 452 3.57 -0.82 19.22
N ILE A 453 4.48 -0.55 20.15
CA ILE A 453 5.48 -1.52 20.61
C ILE A 453 4.83 -2.76 21.25
N GLU A 454 3.66 -2.63 21.83
CA GLU A 454 2.89 -3.71 22.44
C GLU A 454 2.51 -4.81 21.44
N GLU A 455 2.47 -4.50 20.14
CA GLU A 455 2.17 -5.48 19.11
C GLU A 455 3.29 -6.53 18.93
N LEU A 456 4.48 -6.29 19.48
CA LEU A 456 5.52 -7.34 19.57
C LEU A 456 5.03 -8.57 20.32
N ALA A 457 4.16 -8.39 21.33
CA ALA A 457 3.56 -9.49 22.07
C ALA A 457 2.65 -10.36 21.20
N VAL A 458 2.08 -9.83 20.11
CA VAL A 458 1.30 -10.61 19.14
C VAL A 458 2.22 -11.54 18.37
N GLY A 459 3.37 -11.05 17.90
CA GLY A 459 4.38 -11.89 17.24
C GLY A 459 4.79 -13.07 18.11
N ALA A 460 5.07 -12.82 19.38
CA ALA A 460 5.42 -13.87 20.34
C ALA A 460 4.27 -14.85 20.59
N GLN A 461 3.04 -14.35 20.80
CA GLN A 461 1.87 -15.20 21.10
C GLN A 461 1.49 -16.13 19.93
N PHE A 462 1.57 -15.64 18.70
CA PHE A 462 1.12 -16.37 17.51
C PHE A 462 2.27 -17.02 16.74
N ASN A 463 3.49 -16.96 17.27
CA ASN A 463 4.71 -17.46 16.66
C ASN A 463 4.87 -16.93 15.21
N ILE A 464 4.86 -15.61 15.09
CA ILE A 464 5.03 -14.87 13.82
C ILE A 464 6.42 -14.20 13.84
N PRO A 465 7.48 -14.90 13.42
CA PRO A 465 8.84 -14.37 13.46
C PRO A 465 9.12 -13.42 12.28
N TYR A 466 9.86 -12.34 12.54
CA TYR A 466 10.47 -11.46 11.55
C TYR A 466 11.71 -10.79 12.14
N ILE A 467 12.54 -10.21 11.30
CA ILE A 467 13.71 -9.43 11.73
C ILE A 467 13.30 -7.96 11.86
N HIS A 468 13.63 -7.33 12.99
CA HIS A 468 13.40 -5.89 13.18
C HIS A 468 14.73 -5.14 13.26
N VAL A 469 14.93 -4.20 12.34
CA VAL A 469 16.08 -3.28 12.33
C VAL A 469 15.63 -1.92 12.86
N LEU A 470 16.00 -1.63 14.10
CA LEU A 470 15.71 -0.37 14.76
C LEU A 470 16.84 0.64 14.54
N VAL A 471 16.53 1.73 13.82
CA VAL A 471 17.46 2.84 13.58
C VAL A 471 17.24 3.91 14.65
N ASN A 472 17.97 3.77 15.76
CA ASN A 472 17.85 4.68 16.90
C ASN A 472 18.76 5.91 16.73
N ASN A 473 18.20 7.08 16.64
CA ASN A 473 18.90 8.36 16.64
C ASN A 473 18.48 9.31 17.78
N ALA A 474 17.60 8.83 18.66
CA ALA A 474 17.06 9.58 19.82
C ALA A 474 16.34 10.89 19.48
N TYR A 475 15.89 11.05 18.24
CA TYR A 475 15.22 12.26 17.77
C TYR A 475 14.11 11.96 16.77
N LEU A 476 13.12 12.84 16.69
CA LEU A 476 12.28 12.99 15.50
C LEU A 476 13.15 13.57 14.36
N GLY A 477 14.03 12.73 13.82
CA GLY A 477 15.16 13.16 12.99
C GLY A 477 14.77 13.94 11.74
N LEU A 478 13.68 13.56 11.06
CA LEU A 478 13.16 14.26 9.88
C LEU A 478 12.62 15.66 10.25
N ILE A 479 11.93 15.77 11.40
CA ILE A 479 11.43 17.06 11.91
C ILE A 479 12.59 17.95 12.29
N ARG A 480 13.61 17.40 12.96
CA ARG A 480 14.84 18.16 13.31
C ARG A 480 15.56 18.70 12.07
N GLN A 481 15.62 17.93 10.97
CA GLN A 481 16.17 18.42 9.70
C GLN A 481 15.36 19.58 9.14
N SER A 482 14.03 19.48 9.18
CA SER A 482 13.14 20.55 8.70
C SER A 482 13.28 21.82 9.57
N GLN A 483 13.30 21.67 10.89
CA GLN A 483 13.49 22.80 11.79
C GLN A 483 14.81 23.56 11.52
N ARG A 484 15.91 22.83 11.35
CA ARG A 484 17.21 23.44 11.02
C ARG A 484 17.21 24.16 9.68
N ALA A 485 16.44 23.63 8.68
CA ALA A 485 16.35 24.26 7.36
C ALA A 485 15.58 25.59 7.40
N PHE A 486 14.73 25.80 8.40
CA PHE A 486 13.92 27.01 8.57
C PHE A 486 14.33 27.85 9.78
N ASP A 487 15.52 27.59 10.36
CA ASP A 487 16.05 28.28 11.54
C ASP A 487 15.08 28.24 12.75
N MET A 488 14.39 27.10 12.91
CA MET A 488 13.50 26.85 14.04
C MET A 488 14.18 25.91 15.02
N ASP A 489 14.03 26.17 16.32
CA ASP A 489 14.49 25.27 17.39
C ASP A 489 13.29 24.88 18.26
N TYR A 490 12.99 23.59 18.31
CA TYR A 490 11.88 23.05 19.06
C TYR A 490 12.14 21.63 19.57
N CYS A 491 11.37 21.19 20.56
CA CYS A 491 11.50 19.88 21.19
C CYS A 491 11.22 18.73 20.20
N VAL A 492 12.26 17.99 19.83
CA VAL A 492 12.18 16.79 18.99
C VAL A 492 13.08 15.68 19.51
N GLN A 493 13.63 15.86 20.71
CA GLN A 493 14.52 14.92 21.38
C GLN A 493 13.68 13.92 22.18
N LEU A 494 13.92 12.63 21.97
CA LEU A 494 13.22 11.54 22.66
C LEU A 494 13.88 11.17 23.98
N ALA A 495 15.22 11.28 24.05
CA ALA A 495 15.94 11.19 25.31
C ALA A 495 16.12 12.59 25.87
N GLY A 496 15.51 12.92 27.00
CA GLY A 496 15.84 14.10 27.80
C GLY A 496 17.28 14.02 28.33
N ASP A 497 17.67 14.89 29.24
CA ASP A 497 18.95 14.79 29.96
C ASP A 497 19.11 13.48 30.77
N ALA A 498 18.09 12.66 30.81
CA ALA A 498 18.17 11.28 31.22
C ALA A 498 18.87 10.46 30.09
N ALA A 499 20.20 10.57 30.06
CA ALA A 499 21.09 9.62 29.40
C ALA A 499 20.89 8.16 29.88
N ASN A 500 19.77 7.87 30.56
CA ASN A 500 19.47 6.65 31.28
C ASN A 500 18.21 5.93 30.83
N LEU A 501 17.55 6.36 29.75
CA LEU A 501 16.54 5.54 29.08
C LEU A 501 17.17 4.80 27.89
N LEU A 502 18.23 4.08 28.19
CA LEU A 502 18.67 2.97 27.37
C LEU A 502 17.78 1.78 27.71
N ILE A 503 16.76 1.51 26.90
CA ILE A 503 16.11 0.22 26.83
C ILE A 503 16.89 -0.64 25.86
#